data_7fb428bc82458236378bb1393492e06e
#
_entry.id   7fb428bc82458236378bb1393492e06e
#
_cell.length_a   1.000
_cell.length_b   1.000
_cell.length_c   1.000
_cell.angle_alpha   90.00
_cell.angle_beta   90.00
_cell.angle_gamma   90.00
#
_symmetry.space_group_name_H-M   'P 1'
#
loop_
_entity.id
_entity.type
_entity.pdbx_description
1 polymer ?
#
loop_
_entity_poly.entity_id
_entity_poly.type
_entity_poly.pdbx_seq_one_letter_code
_entity_poly.pdbx_strand_id
1 'polypeptide(L)'
;MKPLLQSHRSSRSGVRVAVVLLGCMLGAMSFAEDLEHEDTSAKYQTTYNLQAHPSFKNGVTSNPVNTLGASADKMFTFSTTAHWGMRTWSGGEVYFNPEIASGVPFSLNLVGLGGFTNGEITRAAGTVPTLYRQRLFLRQTWNQGGGTERIESDFNQMAGSVDKNRFVLTAGNFSTLDVFDDNAYAKDPRTQFMNWGNWTYSSFDYAADARGFGWGFAGEWYQGDWVLRFGRLTGPKVPNGLDVDFQIGKHYGDQVEIEHAHTVGVHPGKIRVLAWRNKANLASFNDASSYYALNQNKPGFNPQTILQVRNGDKIKYGLGINLEQEIDPTLGFFMRAMKTDGRTETYAFTEVDDSLSTGLLIKGERWGRSEDTLGVSWMRNYLSKDRRNYLAKGGISFFIGDGSIDYKPEDIFEGFYSFGLSKNTWLTADYQYINHPAYNASRGPVNVYALRLHAEF
;
A
#
# COMPACT_ATOMS: atom_id res chain seq x y z
N MET A 1 3.38 -25.40 -20.90
CA MET A 1 4.19 -24.26 -21.38
C MET A 1 5.61 -24.43 -20.84
N LYS A 2 6.59 -24.47 -21.73
CA LYS A 2 7.99 -24.73 -21.37
C LYS A 2 8.60 -23.48 -20.68
N PRO A 3 9.43 -23.62 -19.63
CA PRO A 3 10.17 -22.50 -19.07
C PRO A 3 11.38 -22.18 -19.97
N LEU A 4 11.51 -20.92 -20.35
CA LEU A 4 12.70 -20.36 -20.98
C LEU A 4 13.76 -20.11 -19.89
N LEU A 5 14.70 -21.03 -19.78
CA LEU A 5 15.97 -20.80 -19.09
C LEU A 5 16.85 -19.92 -20.00
N GLN A 6 17.01 -18.67 -19.66
CA GLN A 6 18.09 -17.84 -20.19
C GLN A 6 19.17 -17.63 -19.13
N SER A 7 20.40 -17.90 -19.55
CA SER A 7 21.62 -17.89 -18.80
C SER A 7 21.95 -16.52 -18.16
N HIS A 8 22.24 -16.52 -16.86
CA HIS A 8 22.75 -15.37 -16.13
C HIS A 8 24.13 -14.96 -16.61
N ARG A 9 24.22 -13.79 -17.25
CA ARG A 9 25.42 -12.95 -17.21
C ARG A 9 25.15 -11.82 -16.22
N SER A 10 25.97 -11.73 -15.18
CA SER A 10 25.92 -10.69 -14.16
C SER A 10 26.05 -9.32 -14.80
N SER A 11 25.00 -8.50 -14.74
CA SER A 11 25.02 -7.17 -15.30
C SER A 11 25.49 -6.14 -14.26
N ARG A 12 26.74 -5.72 -14.39
CA ARG A 12 27.24 -4.46 -13.79
C ARG A 12 26.56 -3.20 -14.40
N SER A 13 25.59 -3.36 -15.27
CA SER A 13 24.93 -2.28 -16.00
C SER A 13 23.79 -1.60 -15.23
N GLY A 14 23.09 -2.30 -14.32
CA GLY A 14 21.96 -1.73 -13.57
C GLY A 14 22.36 -0.57 -12.64
N VAL A 15 23.52 -0.67 -11.98
CA VAL A 15 24.01 0.38 -11.08
C VAL A 15 24.44 1.63 -11.87
N ARG A 16 24.96 1.48 -13.09
CA ARG A 16 25.38 2.61 -13.93
C ARG A 16 24.19 3.41 -14.49
N VAL A 17 23.07 2.76 -14.80
CA VAL A 17 21.85 3.45 -15.27
C VAL A 17 21.18 4.23 -14.13
N ALA A 18 21.14 3.70 -12.92
CA ALA A 18 20.61 4.40 -11.75
C ALA A 18 21.43 5.67 -11.40
N VAL A 19 22.77 5.60 -11.49
CA VAL A 19 23.67 6.72 -11.22
C VAL A 19 23.55 7.81 -12.29
N VAL A 20 23.36 7.45 -13.57
CA VAL A 20 23.20 8.43 -14.67
C VAL A 20 21.83 9.11 -14.59
N LEU A 21 20.75 8.42 -14.24
CA LEU A 21 19.43 9.03 -14.03
C LEU A 21 19.40 9.94 -12.81
N LEU A 22 20.08 9.59 -11.72
CA LEU A 22 20.24 10.44 -10.55
C LEU A 22 21.02 11.74 -10.89
N GLY A 23 22.07 11.63 -11.73
CA GLY A 23 22.88 12.78 -12.18
C GLY A 23 22.13 13.76 -13.09
N CYS A 24 21.18 13.31 -13.89
CA CYS A 24 20.38 14.17 -14.77
C CYS A 24 19.27 14.94 -14.03
N MET A 25 18.81 14.43 -12.87
CA MET A 25 17.76 15.08 -12.07
C MET A 25 18.33 16.15 -11.11
N LEU A 26 19.60 16.09 -10.75
CA LEU A 26 20.26 17.08 -9.88
C LEU A 26 20.44 18.47 -10.54
N GLY A 27 20.15 18.59 -11.84
CA GLY A 27 20.26 19.86 -12.60
C GLY A 27 19.02 20.77 -12.53
N ALA A 28 17.90 20.32 -12.00
CA ALA A 28 16.66 21.09 -11.90
C ALA A 28 16.35 21.42 -10.43
N MET A 29 17.26 22.16 -9.76
CA MET A 29 16.93 22.76 -8.46
C MET A 29 15.99 23.95 -8.68
N SER A 30 14.69 23.70 -8.65
CA SER A 30 13.69 24.72 -8.38
C SER A 30 13.65 24.93 -6.87
N PHE A 31 14.06 26.08 -6.38
CA PHE A 31 13.79 26.49 -5.01
C PHE A 31 12.26 26.66 -4.91
N ALA A 32 11.59 25.86 -4.09
CA ALA A 32 10.22 26.13 -3.73
C ALA A 32 10.20 27.46 -2.95
N GLU A 33 9.85 28.55 -3.60
CA GLU A 33 9.35 29.74 -2.93
C GLU A 33 8.07 29.34 -2.19
N ASP A 34 7.87 29.90 -1.01
CA ASP A 34 6.67 29.73 -0.19
C ASP A 34 5.52 30.51 -0.84
N LEU A 35 4.98 29.94 -1.93
CA LEU A 35 3.95 30.58 -2.77
C LEU A 35 2.62 30.55 -2.03
N GLU A 36 2.01 31.71 -1.80
CA GLU A 36 0.66 31.82 -1.24
C GLU A 36 -0.40 31.16 -2.15
N HIS A 37 -0.12 31.09 -3.45
CA HIS A 37 -1.02 30.53 -4.46
C HIS A 37 -0.20 29.96 -5.65
N GLU A 38 -0.48 28.73 -6.02
CA GLU A 38 0.11 28.06 -7.18
C GLU A 38 -0.94 27.89 -8.28
N ASP A 39 -0.63 28.34 -9.51
CA ASP A 39 -1.43 28.05 -10.70
C ASP A 39 -0.95 26.78 -11.41
N THR A 40 0.33 26.45 -11.26
CA THR A 40 0.95 25.23 -11.77
C THR A 40 1.91 24.68 -10.73
N SER A 41 2.07 23.37 -10.69
CA SER A 41 2.99 22.67 -9.80
C SER A 41 3.78 21.62 -10.57
N ALA A 42 5.09 21.52 -10.29
CA ALA A 42 5.96 20.50 -10.86
C ALA A 42 6.90 20.01 -9.75
N LYS A 43 6.60 18.84 -9.17
CA LYS A 43 7.37 18.23 -8.10
C LYS A 43 7.87 16.87 -8.52
N TYR A 44 8.95 16.43 -7.92
CA TYR A 44 9.60 15.17 -8.27
C TYR A 44 10.03 14.46 -7.00
N GLN A 45 9.93 13.14 -7.01
CA GLN A 45 10.50 12.31 -5.95
C GLN A 45 11.18 11.08 -6.53
N THR A 46 12.18 10.59 -5.84
CA THR A 46 12.87 9.35 -6.18
C THR A 46 13.19 8.55 -4.92
N THR A 47 12.98 7.23 -5.00
CA THR A 47 13.19 6.34 -3.87
C THR A 47 13.93 5.08 -4.33
N TYR A 48 14.95 4.69 -3.59
CA TYR A 48 15.61 3.40 -3.74
C TYR A 48 15.58 2.67 -2.41
N ASN A 49 15.02 1.46 -2.39
CA ASN A 49 15.01 0.57 -1.23
C ASN A 49 15.85 -0.67 -1.51
N LEU A 50 16.68 -1.03 -0.56
CA LEU A 50 17.37 -2.32 -0.49
C LEU A 50 16.94 -3.03 0.79
N GLN A 51 16.42 -4.25 0.68
CA GLN A 51 16.08 -5.08 1.82
C GLN A 51 16.83 -6.42 1.77
N ALA A 52 17.11 -6.98 2.93
CA ALA A 52 17.73 -8.29 3.06
C ALA A 52 17.19 -9.02 4.29
N HIS A 53 17.05 -10.34 4.19
CA HIS A 53 16.84 -11.20 5.34
C HIS A 53 17.90 -12.31 5.40
N PRO A 54 18.42 -12.68 6.57
CA PRO A 54 19.22 -13.87 6.76
C PRO A 54 18.35 -15.12 6.61
N SER A 55 18.97 -16.30 6.58
CA SER A 55 18.23 -17.55 6.64
C SER A 55 17.44 -17.66 7.95
N PHE A 56 16.25 -18.24 7.87
CA PHE A 56 15.35 -18.43 9.00
C PHE A 56 14.82 -19.87 9.07
N LYS A 57 14.22 -20.22 10.20
CA LYS A 57 13.65 -21.55 10.42
C LYS A 57 12.49 -21.82 9.46
N ASN A 58 12.56 -22.95 8.74
CA ASN A 58 11.47 -23.46 7.92
C ASN A 58 11.15 -24.91 8.33
N GLY A 59 10.05 -25.09 9.05
CA GLY A 59 9.55 -26.41 9.46
C GLY A 59 8.50 -26.99 8.50
N VAL A 60 8.27 -26.37 7.35
CA VAL A 60 7.32 -26.86 6.34
C VAL A 60 7.96 -28.02 5.59
N THR A 61 7.29 -29.19 5.61
CA THR A 61 7.76 -30.43 4.98
C THR A 61 7.09 -30.71 3.63
N SER A 62 6.00 -30.00 3.32
CA SER A 62 5.30 -30.08 2.03
C SER A 62 6.08 -29.36 0.93
N ASN A 63 5.70 -29.54 -0.32
CA ASN A 63 6.27 -28.82 -1.45
C ASN A 63 5.55 -27.47 -1.64
N PRO A 64 5.99 -26.39 -0.98
CA PRO A 64 5.28 -25.13 -0.96
C PRO A 64 5.43 -24.41 -2.29
N VAL A 65 4.38 -23.70 -2.73
CA VAL A 65 4.38 -22.97 -4.02
C VAL A 65 4.46 -21.46 -3.77
N ASN A 66 3.57 -20.91 -2.93
CA ASN A 66 3.53 -19.49 -2.62
C ASN A 66 4.09 -19.24 -1.21
N THR A 67 5.39 -19.43 -1.06
CA THR A 67 6.07 -19.33 0.23
C THR A 67 7.34 -18.50 0.12
N LEU A 68 7.68 -17.75 1.17
CA LEU A 68 8.95 -17.03 1.27
C LEU A 68 10.11 -18.04 1.40
N GLY A 69 11.13 -17.92 0.58
CA GLY A 69 12.34 -18.74 0.66
C GLY A 69 13.05 -18.58 2.01
N ALA A 70 13.43 -19.69 2.64
CA ALA A 70 14.05 -19.65 3.97
C ALA A 70 15.55 -19.36 3.96
N SER A 71 16.21 -19.44 2.81
CA SER A 71 17.62 -19.06 2.65
C SER A 71 17.76 -17.54 2.66
N ALA A 72 18.95 -17.06 3.06
CA ALA A 72 19.26 -15.63 3.00
C ALA A 72 19.00 -15.06 1.60
N ASP A 73 18.31 -13.92 1.53
CA ASP A 73 17.89 -13.31 0.27
C ASP A 73 17.90 -11.78 0.33
N LYS A 74 17.84 -11.14 -0.84
CA LYS A 74 17.81 -9.69 -0.99
C LYS A 74 16.76 -9.28 -2.00
N MET A 75 16.11 -8.15 -1.73
CA MET A 75 15.21 -7.48 -2.67
C MET A 75 15.57 -6.00 -2.82
N PHE A 76 15.14 -5.40 -3.91
CA PHE A 76 15.22 -3.96 -4.09
C PHE A 76 13.98 -3.42 -4.80
N THR A 77 13.70 -2.14 -4.58
CA THR A 77 12.78 -1.35 -5.39
C THR A 77 13.42 -0.02 -5.75
N PHE A 78 13.08 0.49 -6.91
CA PHE A 78 13.40 1.82 -7.38
C PHE A 78 12.16 2.44 -7.97
N SER A 79 11.88 3.67 -7.60
CA SER A 79 10.82 4.48 -8.21
C SER A 79 11.28 5.92 -8.39
N THR A 80 10.82 6.56 -9.45
CA THR A 80 10.93 7.99 -9.67
C THR A 80 9.64 8.50 -10.29
N THR A 81 9.04 9.51 -9.66
CA THR A 81 7.71 10.03 -10.01
C THR A 81 7.80 11.53 -10.23
N ALA A 82 7.22 12.01 -11.33
CA ALA A 82 6.91 13.42 -11.50
C ALA A 82 5.45 13.67 -11.12
N HIS A 83 5.19 14.79 -10.46
CA HIS A 83 3.87 15.24 -10.05
C HIS A 83 3.62 16.61 -10.67
N TRP A 84 2.83 16.64 -11.75
CA TRP A 84 2.47 17.86 -12.45
C TRP A 84 1.03 18.21 -12.19
N GLY A 85 0.79 19.45 -11.78
CA GLY A 85 -0.53 20.00 -11.52
C GLY A 85 -0.74 21.32 -12.24
N MET A 86 -1.99 21.61 -12.62
CA MET A 86 -2.38 22.87 -13.22
C MET A 86 -3.81 23.23 -12.84
N ARG A 87 -4.04 24.48 -12.43
CA ARG A 87 -5.38 25.06 -12.31
C ARG A 87 -5.93 25.34 -13.70
N THR A 88 -7.21 25.10 -13.88
CA THR A 88 -7.85 25.19 -15.21
C THR A 88 -8.96 26.25 -15.22
N TRP A 89 -9.93 26.12 -14.36
CA TRP A 89 -11.03 27.06 -14.15
C TRP A 89 -11.28 27.20 -12.65
N SER A 90 -12.24 28.01 -12.25
CA SER A 90 -12.54 28.24 -10.84
C SER A 90 -12.78 26.93 -10.08
N GLY A 91 -11.90 26.60 -9.13
CA GLY A 91 -11.93 25.38 -8.35
C GLY A 91 -11.51 24.11 -9.09
N GLY A 92 -11.16 24.20 -10.38
CA GLY A 92 -10.76 23.06 -11.21
C GLY A 92 -9.24 22.90 -11.29
N GLU A 93 -8.74 21.67 -11.05
CA GLU A 93 -7.34 21.30 -11.07
C GLU A 93 -7.17 19.99 -11.84
N VAL A 94 -6.12 19.88 -12.66
CA VAL A 94 -5.74 18.65 -13.36
C VAL A 94 -4.37 18.21 -12.89
N TYR A 95 -4.21 16.91 -12.64
CA TYR A 95 -2.94 16.31 -12.22
C TYR A 95 -2.54 15.16 -13.13
N PHE A 96 -1.25 15.09 -13.43
CA PHE A 96 -0.65 14.01 -14.19
C PHE A 96 0.65 13.54 -13.55
N ASN A 97 0.76 12.24 -13.25
CA ASN A 97 1.93 11.64 -12.62
C ASN A 97 2.48 10.50 -13.49
N PRO A 98 3.51 10.72 -14.31
CA PRO A 98 4.31 9.63 -14.86
C PRO A 98 5.27 9.09 -13.80
N GLU A 99 5.41 7.77 -13.73
CA GLU A 99 6.34 7.08 -12.84
C GLU A 99 7.16 6.05 -13.59
N ILE A 100 8.45 5.97 -13.25
CA ILE A 100 9.34 4.88 -13.64
C ILE A 100 9.59 4.03 -12.40
N ALA A 101 9.33 2.73 -12.49
CA ALA A 101 9.57 1.80 -11.39
C ALA A 101 10.31 0.54 -11.85
N SER A 102 11.13 -0.02 -10.98
CA SER A 102 11.74 -1.33 -11.12
C SER A 102 11.95 -1.96 -9.74
N GLY A 103 12.09 -3.29 -9.70
CA GLY A 103 12.35 -3.98 -8.44
C GLY A 103 12.25 -5.48 -8.58
N VAL A 104 12.86 -6.18 -7.65
CA VAL A 104 12.83 -7.65 -7.55
C VAL A 104 12.47 -8.00 -6.11
N PRO A 105 11.37 -8.72 -5.88
CA PRO A 105 10.93 -9.13 -4.55
C PRO A 105 11.82 -10.25 -4.01
N PHE A 106 11.71 -10.55 -2.72
CA PHE A 106 12.26 -11.76 -2.14
C PHE A 106 11.76 -13.01 -2.89
N SER A 107 12.62 -14.02 -3.01
CA SER A 107 12.32 -15.28 -3.69
C SER A 107 11.91 -15.14 -5.15
N LEU A 108 12.22 -14.00 -5.78
CA LEU A 108 11.82 -13.65 -7.15
C LEU A 108 10.29 -13.63 -7.35
N ASN A 109 9.51 -13.67 -6.27
CA ASN A 109 8.07 -13.66 -6.30
C ASN A 109 7.51 -12.97 -5.05
N LEU A 110 6.43 -12.21 -5.19
CA LEU A 110 5.80 -11.48 -4.09
C LEU A 110 4.91 -12.42 -3.27
N VAL A 111 5.51 -13.34 -2.52
CA VAL A 111 4.78 -14.40 -1.83
C VAL A 111 5.29 -14.67 -0.42
N GLY A 112 4.44 -15.33 0.37
CA GLY A 112 4.79 -15.93 1.64
C GLY A 112 4.74 -15.02 2.86
N LEU A 113 4.05 -13.87 2.74
CA LEU A 113 3.77 -12.94 3.84
C LEU A 113 2.34 -12.40 3.71
N GLY A 114 1.67 -12.14 4.82
CA GLY A 114 0.42 -11.40 4.88
C GLY A 114 0.68 -9.89 4.74
N GLY A 115 1.66 -9.36 5.47
CA GLY A 115 2.12 -7.98 5.36
C GLY A 115 3.44 -7.88 4.59
N PHE A 116 3.40 -7.32 3.37
CA PHE A 116 4.62 -7.11 2.57
C PHE A 116 5.59 -6.16 3.28
N THR A 117 6.87 -6.51 3.28
CA THR A 117 7.93 -5.73 3.94
C THR A 117 8.21 -4.39 3.29
N ASN A 118 7.80 -4.23 2.03
CA ASN A 118 7.88 -2.98 1.27
C ASN A 118 6.74 -2.95 0.24
N GLY A 119 5.75 -2.10 0.46
CA GLY A 119 4.59 -1.98 -0.44
C GLY A 119 4.91 -1.39 -1.81
N GLU A 120 6.05 -0.71 -1.99
CA GLU A 120 6.50 -0.20 -3.31
C GLU A 120 6.78 -1.32 -4.33
N ILE A 121 6.98 -2.56 -3.87
CA ILE A 121 7.26 -3.70 -4.77
C ILE A 121 6.08 -4.02 -5.70
N THR A 122 4.86 -3.68 -5.34
CA THR A 122 3.67 -3.89 -6.18
C THR A 122 3.73 -3.09 -7.49
N ARG A 123 4.49 -1.99 -7.51
CA ARG A 123 4.66 -1.13 -8.69
C ARG A 123 5.74 -1.62 -9.65
N ALA A 124 6.64 -2.47 -9.18
CA ALA A 124 7.77 -2.96 -9.94
C ALA A 124 7.39 -4.14 -10.84
N ALA A 125 8.00 -4.21 -12.01
CA ALA A 125 7.81 -5.27 -13.00
C ALA A 125 9.11 -6.00 -13.36
N GLY A 126 10.04 -6.12 -12.41
CA GLY A 126 11.37 -6.73 -12.60
C GLY A 126 12.50 -5.71 -12.60
N THR A 127 13.68 -6.13 -13.04
CA THR A 127 14.91 -5.33 -13.01
C THR A 127 14.94 -4.19 -14.03
N VAL A 128 14.14 -4.26 -15.08
CA VAL A 128 14.09 -3.24 -16.12
C VAL A 128 13.15 -2.11 -15.69
N PRO A 129 13.65 -0.85 -15.59
CA PRO A 129 12.81 0.28 -15.28
C PRO A 129 11.68 0.43 -16.30
N THR A 130 10.45 0.51 -15.82
CA THR A 130 9.25 0.58 -16.66
C THR A 130 8.54 1.91 -16.40
N LEU A 131 8.35 2.69 -17.48
CA LEU A 131 7.56 3.92 -17.46
C LEU A 131 6.07 3.57 -17.55
N TYR A 132 5.26 4.16 -16.68
CA TYR A 132 3.81 4.06 -16.75
C TYR A 132 3.14 5.34 -16.22
N ARG A 133 1.86 5.50 -16.56
CA ARG A 133 1.03 6.56 -15.98
C ARG A 133 0.56 6.09 -14.61
N GLN A 134 1.03 6.74 -13.56
CA GLN A 134 0.60 6.46 -12.20
C GLN A 134 -0.78 7.09 -11.92
N ARG A 135 -0.93 8.39 -12.21
CA ARG A 135 -2.19 9.12 -12.04
C ARG A 135 -2.49 10.02 -13.25
N LEU A 136 -3.78 10.22 -13.49
CA LEU A 136 -4.33 11.26 -14.36
C LEU A 136 -5.74 11.55 -13.88
N PHE A 137 -5.95 12.65 -13.19
CA PHE A 137 -7.25 12.98 -12.62
C PHE A 137 -7.55 14.48 -12.64
N LEU A 138 -8.82 14.79 -12.59
CA LEU A 138 -9.40 16.10 -12.37
C LEU A 138 -9.84 16.18 -10.91
N ARG A 139 -9.60 17.32 -10.25
CA ARG A 139 -10.19 17.68 -8.96
C ARG A 139 -10.99 18.97 -9.13
N GLN A 140 -12.22 18.99 -8.63
CA GLN A 140 -13.07 20.16 -8.60
C GLN A 140 -13.47 20.47 -7.17
N THR A 141 -13.20 21.69 -6.73
CA THR A 141 -13.60 22.20 -5.41
C THR A 141 -14.73 23.21 -5.59
N TRP A 142 -15.79 23.04 -4.81
CA TRP A 142 -16.87 24.02 -4.66
C TRP A 142 -16.87 24.53 -3.23
N ASN A 143 -16.49 25.78 -3.04
CA ASN A 143 -16.45 26.46 -1.77
C ASN A 143 -17.89 26.77 -1.29
N GLN A 144 -18.15 26.61 0.03
CA GLN A 144 -19.47 26.71 0.67
C GLN A 144 -19.45 27.59 1.92
N GLY A 145 -18.38 28.39 2.13
CA GLY A 145 -18.23 29.27 3.28
C GLY A 145 -17.68 28.61 4.54
N GLY A 146 -18.00 29.14 5.71
CA GLY A 146 -17.50 28.66 7.00
C GLY A 146 -16.13 29.20 7.40
N GLY A 147 -15.64 30.23 6.72
CA GLY A 147 -14.27 30.76 6.83
C GLY A 147 -13.32 30.05 5.89
N THR A 148 -12.10 30.56 5.79
CA THR A 148 -11.07 30.01 4.89
C THR A 148 -10.00 29.26 5.65
N GLU A 149 -9.36 28.31 4.99
CA GLU A 149 -8.14 27.66 5.44
C GLU A 149 -7.09 27.66 4.32
N ARG A 150 -5.83 27.73 4.69
CA ARG A 150 -4.70 27.63 3.76
C ARG A 150 -4.45 26.16 3.46
N ILE A 151 -4.22 25.86 2.20
CA ILE A 151 -3.72 24.58 1.71
C ILE A 151 -2.26 24.76 1.33
N GLU A 152 -1.40 23.98 1.95
CA GLU A 152 0.04 24.01 1.66
C GLU A 152 0.34 23.24 0.36
N SER A 153 1.48 23.59 -0.26
CA SER A 153 1.96 22.90 -1.46
C SER A 153 2.50 21.52 -1.13
N ASP A 154 1.98 20.50 -1.83
CA ASP A 154 2.39 19.09 -1.63
C ASP A 154 2.27 18.30 -2.95
N PHE A 155 2.62 17.01 -2.95
CA PHE A 155 2.37 16.13 -4.09
C PHE A 155 0.88 16.03 -4.39
N ASN A 156 0.51 16.33 -5.66
CA ASN A 156 -0.90 16.39 -6.10
C ASN A 156 -1.77 17.38 -5.30
N GLN A 157 -1.16 18.43 -4.79
CA GLN A 157 -1.83 19.50 -4.06
C GLN A 157 -1.11 20.82 -4.33
N MET A 158 -1.83 21.80 -4.87
CA MET A 158 -1.30 23.14 -5.09
C MET A 158 -1.65 24.07 -3.93
N ALA A 159 -0.68 24.89 -3.52
CA ALA A 159 -0.90 25.89 -2.50
C ALA A 159 -2.03 26.87 -2.87
N GLY A 160 -2.78 27.27 -1.88
CA GLY A 160 -3.90 28.20 -2.07
C GLY A 160 -4.79 28.31 -0.84
N SER A 161 -5.96 28.87 -1.04
CA SER A 161 -6.98 29.02 0.01
C SER A 161 -8.30 28.40 -0.44
N VAL A 162 -8.95 27.67 0.46
CA VAL A 162 -10.27 27.08 0.25
C VAL A 162 -11.18 27.40 1.43
N ASP A 163 -12.49 27.24 1.26
CA ASP A 163 -13.42 27.35 2.37
C ASP A 163 -13.33 26.11 3.27
N LYS A 164 -13.54 26.30 4.58
CA LYS A 164 -13.62 25.19 5.54
C LYS A 164 -14.80 24.27 5.22
N ASN A 165 -15.95 24.84 4.82
CA ASN A 165 -17.06 24.07 4.27
C ASN A 165 -16.92 24.04 2.76
N ARG A 166 -16.80 22.87 2.19
CA ARG A 166 -16.63 22.67 0.75
C ARG A 166 -17.03 21.27 0.31
N PHE A 167 -17.29 21.12 -0.95
CA PHE A 167 -17.39 19.83 -1.61
C PHE A 167 -16.25 19.69 -2.62
N VAL A 168 -15.55 18.55 -2.59
CA VAL A 168 -14.47 18.24 -3.52
C VAL A 168 -14.83 16.96 -4.29
N LEU A 169 -14.72 17.01 -5.61
CA LEU A 169 -14.89 15.85 -6.49
C LEU A 169 -13.54 15.55 -7.17
N THR A 170 -13.06 14.35 -7.01
CA THR A 170 -11.91 13.81 -7.75
C THR A 170 -12.41 12.76 -8.74
N ALA A 171 -12.03 12.86 -10.02
CA ALA A 171 -12.44 11.92 -11.07
C ALA A 171 -11.31 11.64 -12.04
N GLY A 172 -11.10 10.38 -12.39
CA GLY A 172 -10.03 9.95 -13.28
C GLY A 172 -9.35 8.67 -12.86
N ASN A 173 -8.05 8.58 -13.12
CA ASN A 173 -7.18 7.48 -12.67
C ASN A 173 -6.36 7.92 -11.46
N PHE A 174 -6.63 7.34 -10.30
CA PHE A 174 -5.97 7.65 -9.03
C PHE A 174 -6.02 6.43 -8.10
N SER A 175 -5.34 6.49 -6.95
CA SER A 175 -5.42 5.45 -5.93
C SER A 175 -6.58 5.70 -4.97
N THR A 176 -7.25 4.64 -4.52
CA THR A 176 -8.21 4.74 -3.41
C THR A 176 -7.60 5.44 -2.20
N LEU A 177 -6.32 5.18 -1.93
CA LEU A 177 -5.58 5.75 -0.80
C LEU A 177 -5.23 7.24 -0.97
N ASP A 178 -5.45 7.84 -2.14
CA ASP A 178 -5.30 9.28 -2.32
C ASP A 178 -6.43 10.08 -1.65
N VAL A 179 -7.54 9.42 -1.30
CA VAL A 179 -8.73 10.04 -0.71
C VAL A 179 -9.13 9.39 0.62
N PHE A 180 -8.99 8.07 0.74
CA PHE A 180 -9.44 7.31 1.91
C PHE A 180 -8.26 6.83 2.76
N ASP A 181 -8.53 6.57 4.04
CA ASP A 181 -7.57 6.07 5.03
C ASP A 181 -6.32 6.95 5.15
N ASP A 182 -6.51 8.26 5.19
CA ASP A 182 -5.42 9.18 5.49
C ASP A 182 -4.93 9.03 6.95
N ASN A 183 -3.62 9.26 7.19
CA ASN A 183 -3.04 9.26 8.53
C ASN A 183 -1.70 10.00 8.52
N ALA A 184 -1.55 11.00 9.36
CA ALA A 184 -0.35 11.85 9.39
C ALA A 184 0.93 11.09 9.82
N TYR A 185 0.81 9.96 10.53
CA TYR A 185 1.94 9.27 11.13
C TYR A 185 2.30 7.94 10.45
N ALA A 186 1.40 7.40 9.64
CA ALA A 186 1.62 6.12 8.98
C ALA A 186 0.79 6.03 7.70
N LYS A 187 1.36 6.49 6.58
CA LYS A 187 0.72 6.47 5.26
C LYS A 187 1.71 6.28 4.12
N ASP A 188 2.83 7.00 4.13
CA ASP A 188 3.75 7.02 2.98
C ASP A 188 4.92 6.04 3.18
N PRO A 189 5.02 4.96 2.37
CA PRO A 189 6.14 4.01 2.45
C PRO A 189 7.48 4.60 1.99
N ARG A 190 7.51 5.80 1.42
CA ARG A 190 8.72 6.46 0.94
C ARG A 190 9.40 7.30 2.03
N THR A 191 8.62 7.78 2.98
CA THR A 191 9.11 8.66 4.06
C THR A 191 8.90 8.08 5.45
N GLN A 192 7.89 7.24 5.65
CA GLN A 192 7.50 6.65 6.92
C GLN A 192 7.76 5.13 6.95
N PHE A 193 6.87 4.33 7.54
CA PHE A 193 6.93 2.88 7.60
C PHE A 193 6.88 2.24 6.20
N MET A 194 7.68 1.20 5.97
CA MET A 194 7.73 0.50 4.68
C MET A 194 6.71 -0.63 4.57
N ASN A 195 6.37 -1.28 5.71
CA ASN A 195 5.48 -2.42 5.69
C ASN A 195 4.06 -2.03 5.27
N TRP A 196 3.47 -2.81 4.38
CA TRP A 196 2.11 -2.61 3.87
C TRP A 196 1.08 -2.34 4.96
N GLY A 197 1.13 -3.09 6.07
CA GLY A 197 0.16 -2.99 7.16
C GLY A 197 0.24 -1.73 7.99
N ASN A 198 1.22 -0.86 7.75
CA ASN A 198 1.35 0.44 8.42
C ASN A 198 0.89 1.60 7.54
N TRP A 199 1.04 1.53 6.21
CA TRP A 199 0.66 2.65 5.37
C TRP A 199 -0.84 2.70 5.05
N THR A 200 -1.55 1.58 5.26
CA THR A 200 -3.00 1.45 5.20
C THR A 200 -3.44 0.34 6.15
N TYR A 201 -4.75 0.10 6.28
CA TYR A 201 -5.21 -1.12 6.95
C TYR A 201 -4.66 -2.35 6.23
N SER A 202 -3.97 -3.22 6.93
CA SER A 202 -3.36 -4.43 6.33
C SER A 202 -4.37 -5.30 5.57
N SER A 203 -5.64 -5.29 5.99
CA SER A 203 -6.74 -6.04 5.38
C SER A 203 -7.61 -5.24 4.40
N PHE A 204 -7.21 -4.03 4.02
CA PHE A 204 -7.95 -3.22 3.05
C PHE A 204 -7.66 -3.68 1.62
N ASP A 205 -8.47 -4.58 1.11
CA ASP A 205 -8.39 -5.11 -0.26
C ASP A 205 -9.16 -4.20 -1.24
N TYR A 206 -8.75 -2.93 -1.33
CA TYR A 206 -9.42 -1.92 -2.14
C TYR A 206 -9.29 -2.20 -3.64
N ALA A 207 -10.31 -1.81 -4.42
CA ALA A 207 -10.32 -2.00 -5.86
C ALA A 207 -9.27 -1.13 -6.55
N ALA A 208 -8.32 -1.79 -7.24
CA ALA A 208 -7.25 -1.16 -8.03
C ALA A 208 -6.61 -2.20 -8.95
N ASP A 209 -5.84 -1.76 -9.95
CA ASP A 209 -4.93 -2.64 -10.69
C ASP A 209 -3.78 -3.14 -9.78
N ALA A 210 -2.95 -4.04 -10.29
CA ALA A 210 -1.82 -4.60 -9.51
C ALA A 210 -0.79 -3.56 -9.04
N ARG A 211 -0.84 -2.32 -9.53
CA ARG A 211 0.02 -1.22 -9.09
C ARG A 211 -0.64 -0.29 -8.07
N GLY A 212 -1.92 -0.45 -7.79
CA GLY A 212 -2.64 0.34 -6.80
C GLY A 212 -3.48 1.49 -7.34
N PHE A 213 -3.76 1.53 -8.66
CA PHE A 213 -4.50 2.61 -9.30
C PHE A 213 -5.76 2.08 -10.00
N GLY A 214 -6.82 2.87 -9.96
CA GLY A 214 -8.09 2.58 -10.61
C GLY A 214 -8.67 3.81 -11.31
N TRP A 215 -9.64 3.61 -12.18
CA TRP A 215 -10.44 4.67 -12.75
C TRP A 215 -11.74 4.81 -11.96
N GLY A 216 -12.13 6.03 -11.67
CA GLY A 216 -13.36 6.26 -10.94
C GLY A 216 -13.55 7.67 -10.49
N PHE A 217 -14.32 7.82 -9.42
CA PHE A 217 -14.58 9.11 -8.79
C PHE A 217 -14.63 8.96 -7.26
N ALA A 218 -14.32 10.04 -6.58
CA ALA A 218 -14.51 10.18 -5.14
C ALA A 218 -15.02 11.58 -4.82
N GLY A 219 -15.96 11.69 -3.90
CA GLY A 219 -16.48 12.94 -3.36
C GLY A 219 -16.10 13.08 -1.89
N GLU A 220 -15.74 14.29 -1.50
CA GLU A 220 -15.42 14.67 -0.12
C GLU A 220 -16.26 15.88 0.28
N TRP A 221 -17.00 15.77 1.36
CA TRP A 221 -17.83 16.84 1.88
C TRP A 221 -17.37 17.28 3.25
N TYR A 222 -16.75 18.44 3.30
CA TYR A 222 -16.20 19.07 4.50
C TYR A 222 -17.24 19.96 5.16
N GLN A 223 -17.48 19.75 6.46
CA GLN A 223 -18.42 20.53 7.27
C GLN A 223 -17.85 20.71 8.69
N GLY A 224 -17.16 21.82 8.92
CA GLY A 224 -16.45 22.07 10.17
C GLY A 224 -15.45 20.93 10.49
N ASP A 225 -15.63 20.27 11.64
CA ASP A 225 -14.74 19.18 12.09
C ASP A 225 -15.07 17.82 11.46
N TRP A 226 -16.07 17.76 10.58
CA TRP A 226 -16.51 16.51 9.94
C TRP A 226 -16.20 16.47 8.45
N VAL A 227 -15.79 15.31 7.98
CA VAL A 227 -15.67 15.03 6.54
C VAL A 227 -16.38 13.72 6.22
N LEU A 228 -17.29 13.77 5.25
CA LEU A 228 -17.87 12.56 4.65
C LEU A 228 -17.21 12.32 3.29
N ARG A 229 -16.63 11.16 3.11
CA ARG A 229 -16.05 10.73 1.83
C ARG A 229 -16.83 9.55 1.27
N PHE A 230 -16.98 9.53 -0.04
CA PHE A 230 -17.53 8.38 -0.76
C PHE A 230 -16.86 8.26 -2.12
N GLY A 231 -16.76 7.04 -2.65
CA GLY A 231 -16.15 6.84 -3.96
C GLY A 231 -16.48 5.51 -4.57
N ARG A 232 -16.30 5.42 -5.89
CA ARG A 232 -16.37 4.20 -6.68
C ARG A 232 -15.22 4.16 -7.65
N LEU A 233 -14.44 3.07 -7.58
CA LEU A 233 -13.32 2.82 -8.47
C LEU A 233 -13.46 1.47 -9.16
N THR A 234 -12.87 1.37 -10.36
CA THR A 234 -12.70 0.11 -11.08
C THR A 234 -11.65 -0.75 -10.39
N GLY A 235 -11.82 -2.07 -10.47
CA GLY A 235 -10.79 -3.03 -10.09
C GLY A 235 -10.22 -3.77 -11.30
N PRO A 236 -9.37 -4.78 -11.09
CA PRO A 236 -8.78 -5.55 -12.16
C PRO A 236 -9.79 -6.53 -12.77
N LYS A 237 -9.64 -6.85 -14.06
CA LYS A 237 -10.45 -7.90 -14.74
C LYS A 237 -10.26 -9.28 -14.12
N VAL A 238 -9.04 -9.55 -13.69
CA VAL A 238 -8.65 -10.77 -12.99
C VAL A 238 -8.02 -10.34 -11.68
N PRO A 239 -8.36 -10.96 -10.54
CA PRO A 239 -7.75 -10.63 -9.26
C PRO A 239 -6.24 -10.40 -9.35
N ASN A 240 -5.79 -9.28 -8.81
CA ASN A 240 -4.41 -8.80 -8.82
C ASN A 240 -3.77 -8.67 -10.23
N GLY A 241 -4.58 -8.36 -11.24
CA GLY A 241 -4.12 -8.12 -12.61
C GLY A 241 -3.86 -6.63 -12.90
N LEU A 242 -3.13 -6.38 -14.01
CA LEU A 242 -2.89 -5.00 -14.48
C LEU A 242 -4.05 -4.46 -15.33
N ASP A 243 -4.77 -5.34 -16.03
CA ASP A 243 -5.88 -4.94 -16.88
C ASP A 243 -7.10 -4.55 -16.06
N VAL A 244 -7.49 -3.28 -16.15
CA VAL A 244 -8.65 -2.73 -15.44
C VAL A 244 -9.96 -3.14 -16.10
N ASP A 245 -10.96 -3.50 -15.30
CA ASP A 245 -12.33 -3.71 -15.76
C ASP A 245 -13.12 -2.40 -15.78
N PHE A 246 -13.36 -1.86 -16.97
CA PHE A 246 -14.11 -0.61 -17.14
C PHE A 246 -15.63 -0.77 -16.98
N GLN A 247 -16.15 -1.96 -16.70
CA GLN A 247 -17.56 -2.18 -16.42
C GLN A 247 -17.92 -1.72 -14.97
N ILE A 248 -17.65 -0.45 -14.67
CA ILE A 248 -17.81 0.15 -13.32
C ILE A 248 -19.23 0.06 -12.74
N GLY A 249 -20.24 -0.22 -13.57
CA GLY A 249 -21.60 -0.52 -13.12
C GLY A 249 -21.78 -1.98 -12.67
N LYS A 250 -20.90 -2.88 -13.09
CA LYS A 250 -20.96 -4.32 -12.82
C LYS A 250 -19.91 -4.77 -11.81
N HIS A 251 -18.63 -4.40 -12.03
CA HIS A 251 -17.50 -4.71 -11.18
C HIS A 251 -16.87 -3.42 -10.66
N TYR A 252 -16.76 -3.28 -9.36
CA TYR A 252 -16.36 -2.01 -8.72
C TYR A 252 -15.93 -2.21 -7.27
N GLY A 253 -15.23 -1.24 -6.74
CA GLY A 253 -15.06 -1.01 -5.31
C GLY A 253 -15.78 0.26 -4.90
N ASP A 254 -16.66 0.16 -3.91
CA ASP A 254 -17.29 1.30 -3.23
C ASP A 254 -16.65 1.51 -1.87
N GLN A 255 -16.43 2.78 -1.51
CA GLN A 255 -15.92 3.20 -0.21
C GLN A 255 -16.79 4.32 0.33
N VAL A 256 -17.01 4.31 1.65
CA VAL A 256 -17.60 5.40 2.42
C VAL A 256 -16.79 5.58 3.70
N GLU A 257 -16.31 6.78 3.96
CA GLU A 257 -15.54 7.12 5.16
C GLU A 257 -16.13 8.35 5.83
N ILE A 258 -16.23 8.30 7.15
CA ILE A 258 -16.54 9.45 7.99
C ILE A 258 -15.30 9.78 8.82
N GLU A 259 -14.84 11.02 8.76
CA GLU A 259 -13.75 11.56 9.56
C GLU A 259 -14.29 12.60 10.53
N HIS A 260 -13.77 12.58 11.75
CA HIS A 260 -13.99 13.63 12.75
C HIS A 260 -12.65 14.12 13.30
N ALA A 261 -12.39 15.40 13.13
CA ALA A 261 -11.26 16.08 13.75
C ALA A 261 -11.61 16.44 15.20
N HIS A 262 -10.67 16.21 16.12
CA HIS A 262 -10.85 16.52 17.54
C HIS A 262 -9.53 17.02 18.16
N THR A 263 -9.61 17.50 19.38
CA THR A 263 -8.43 17.87 20.17
C THR A 263 -8.47 17.19 21.53
N VAL A 264 -7.31 16.70 21.97
CA VAL A 264 -7.10 16.24 23.36
C VAL A 264 -6.20 17.26 24.04
N GLY A 265 -6.77 18.06 24.94
CA GLY A 265 -6.10 19.27 25.43
C GLY A 265 -5.95 20.30 24.32
N VAL A 266 -4.70 20.52 23.88
CA VAL A 266 -4.36 21.43 22.75
C VAL A 266 -3.87 20.66 21.53
N HIS A 267 -3.78 19.35 21.59
CA HIS A 267 -3.16 18.49 20.60
C HIS A 267 -4.21 17.94 19.63
N PRO A 268 -4.06 18.16 18.31
CA PRO A 268 -5.01 17.70 17.31
C PRO A 268 -4.98 16.18 17.13
N GLY A 269 -6.11 15.64 16.75
CA GLY A 269 -6.25 14.25 16.35
C GLY A 269 -7.43 14.08 15.40
N LYS A 270 -7.49 12.93 14.76
CA LYS A 270 -8.59 12.55 13.89
C LYS A 270 -8.96 11.09 14.09
N ILE A 271 -10.25 10.82 14.00
CA ILE A 271 -10.78 9.47 13.93
C ILE A 271 -11.55 9.29 12.64
N ARG A 272 -11.31 8.15 11.96
CA ARG A 272 -11.99 7.78 10.71
C ARG A 272 -12.64 6.42 10.85
N VAL A 273 -13.83 6.30 10.28
CA VAL A 273 -14.54 5.02 10.14
C VAL A 273 -14.79 4.79 8.66
N LEU A 274 -14.17 3.74 8.12
CA LEU A 274 -14.24 3.37 6.71
C LEU A 274 -15.03 2.07 6.54
N ALA A 275 -16.08 2.11 5.71
CA ALA A 275 -16.77 0.93 5.18
C ALA A 275 -16.49 0.80 3.68
N TRP A 276 -16.23 -0.42 3.20
CA TRP A 276 -15.97 -0.67 1.80
C TRP A 276 -16.57 -1.99 1.33
N ARG A 277 -16.78 -2.08 0.03
CA ARG A 277 -17.15 -3.34 -0.64
C ARG A 277 -16.57 -3.39 -2.05
N ASN A 278 -16.18 -4.59 -2.48
CA ASN A 278 -15.84 -4.90 -3.87
C ASN A 278 -16.86 -5.87 -4.44
N LYS A 279 -17.28 -5.66 -5.67
CA LYS A 279 -18.04 -6.62 -6.46
C LYS A 279 -17.23 -7.01 -7.68
N ALA A 280 -16.91 -8.29 -7.80
CA ALA A 280 -16.10 -8.83 -8.89
C ALA A 280 -16.31 -10.33 -9.07
N ASN A 281 -15.81 -10.89 -10.18
CA ASN A 281 -15.77 -12.34 -10.36
C ASN A 281 -14.66 -12.92 -9.47
N LEU A 282 -15.05 -13.53 -8.37
CA LEU A 282 -14.17 -14.05 -7.32
C LEU A 282 -14.48 -15.49 -6.98
N ALA A 283 -13.47 -16.22 -6.53
CA ALA A 283 -13.64 -17.53 -5.90
C ALA A 283 -13.95 -17.38 -4.39
N SER A 284 -14.75 -18.29 -3.83
CA SER A 284 -14.91 -18.42 -2.37
C SER A 284 -14.06 -19.55 -1.81
N PHE A 285 -13.56 -19.37 -0.59
CA PHE A 285 -12.80 -20.40 0.11
C PHE A 285 -13.66 -21.62 0.45
N ASN A 286 -14.95 -21.43 0.70
CA ASN A 286 -15.88 -22.54 0.97
C ASN A 286 -16.14 -23.37 -0.30
N ASP A 287 -16.32 -22.73 -1.48
CA ASP A 287 -16.44 -23.43 -2.74
C ASP A 287 -15.17 -24.22 -3.05
N ALA A 288 -13.98 -23.62 -2.81
CA ALA A 288 -12.69 -24.27 -2.99
C ALA A 288 -12.51 -25.47 -2.05
N SER A 289 -12.90 -25.32 -0.79
CA SER A 289 -12.87 -26.42 0.20
C SER A 289 -13.82 -27.55 -0.15
N SER A 290 -14.98 -27.25 -0.70
CA SER A 290 -15.97 -28.24 -1.17
C SER A 290 -15.47 -28.96 -2.43
N TYR A 291 -14.90 -28.22 -3.38
CA TYR A 291 -14.28 -28.78 -4.57
C TYR A 291 -13.13 -29.74 -4.20
N TYR A 292 -12.30 -29.37 -3.22
CA TYR A 292 -11.28 -30.26 -2.66
C TYR A 292 -11.90 -31.56 -2.14
N ALA A 293 -12.90 -31.48 -1.28
CA ALA A 293 -13.54 -32.65 -0.67
C ALA A 293 -14.07 -33.63 -1.70
N LEU A 294 -14.63 -33.14 -2.82
CA LEU A 294 -15.21 -33.96 -3.90
C LEU A 294 -14.17 -34.55 -4.86
N ASN A 295 -12.97 -33.98 -4.92
CA ASN A 295 -12.00 -34.31 -5.98
C ASN A 295 -10.66 -34.84 -5.47
N GLN A 296 -10.35 -34.75 -4.17
CA GLN A 296 -9.04 -35.11 -3.59
C GLN A 296 -8.54 -36.53 -3.93
N ASN A 297 -9.48 -37.49 -4.15
CA ASN A 297 -9.17 -38.90 -4.46
C ASN A 297 -9.10 -39.17 -5.97
N LYS A 298 -9.30 -38.17 -6.84
CA LYS A 298 -9.25 -38.35 -8.28
C LYS A 298 -7.78 -38.31 -8.77
N PRO A 299 -7.40 -39.20 -9.72
CA PRO A 299 -6.08 -39.18 -10.31
C PRO A 299 -5.76 -37.79 -10.90
N GLY A 300 -4.56 -37.28 -10.61
CA GLY A 300 -4.11 -35.97 -11.12
C GLY A 300 -4.77 -34.76 -10.48
N PHE A 301 -5.52 -34.94 -9.39
CA PHE A 301 -6.08 -33.82 -8.65
C PHE A 301 -4.96 -32.92 -8.09
N ASN A 302 -5.08 -31.64 -8.40
CA ASN A 302 -4.20 -30.61 -7.83
C ASN A 302 -5.01 -29.69 -6.91
N PRO A 303 -4.83 -29.75 -5.58
CA PRO A 303 -5.58 -28.96 -4.61
C PRO A 303 -5.16 -27.48 -4.61
N GLN A 304 -4.11 -27.16 -5.33
CA GLN A 304 -3.31 -25.96 -5.10
C GLN A 304 -3.90 -24.68 -5.63
N THR A 305 -5.00 -24.69 -6.37
CA THR A 305 -5.51 -23.45 -6.93
C THR A 305 -6.98 -23.20 -6.64
N ILE A 306 -7.27 -21.99 -6.21
CA ILE A 306 -8.63 -21.47 -6.06
C ILE A 306 -9.30 -21.17 -7.41
N LEU A 307 -8.55 -21.17 -8.51
CA LEU A 307 -9.04 -20.81 -9.85
C LEU A 307 -10.14 -21.72 -10.39
N GLN A 308 -10.16 -23.01 -9.98
CA GLN A 308 -11.19 -23.96 -10.42
C GLN A 308 -12.62 -23.57 -9.99
N VAL A 309 -12.74 -22.74 -8.97
CA VAL A 309 -14.03 -22.32 -8.40
C VAL A 309 -14.33 -20.84 -8.57
N ARG A 310 -13.49 -20.12 -9.34
CA ARG A 310 -13.74 -18.74 -9.69
C ARG A 310 -14.85 -18.66 -10.73
N ASN A 311 -16.07 -18.55 -10.26
CA ASN A 311 -17.23 -18.48 -11.12
C ASN A 311 -18.27 -17.49 -10.56
N GLY A 312 -18.64 -16.48 -11.37
CA GLY A 312 -19.67 -15.51 -11.04
C GLY A 312 -19.25 -14.42 -10.05
N ASP A 313 -20.08 -13.40 -9.98
CA ASP A 313 -19.83 -12.24 -9.15
C ASP A 313 -20.05 -12.55 -7.67
N LYS A 314 -19.10 -12.11 -6.85
CA LYS A 314 -19.21 -12.13 -5.38
C LYS A 314 -18.94 -10.75 -4.82
N ILE A 315 -19.38 -10.53 -3.59
CA ILE A 315 -19.12 -9.28 -2.85
C ILE A 315 -18.16 -9.61 -1.71
N LYS A 316 -17.10 -8.85 -1.61
CA LYS A 316 -16.15 -8.78 -0.48
C LYS A 316 -16.31 -7.42 0.19
N TYR A 317 -16.34 -7.36 1.51
CA TYR A 317 -16.54 -6.11 2.23
C TYR A 317 -15.76 -6.08 3.55
N GLY A 318 -15.57 -4.88 4.08
CA GLY A 318 -14.94 -4.67 5.37
C GLY A 318 -15.31 -3.34 6.02
N LEU A 319 -14.98 -3.25 7.31
CA LEU A 319 -15.17 -2.08 8.15
C LEU A 319 -13.90 -1.85 8.95
N GLY A 320 -13.41 -0.61 8.97
CA GLY A 320 -12.19 -0.22 9.66
C GLY A 320 -12.34 1.07 10.47
N ILE A 321 -11.47 1.20 11.48
CA ILE A 321 -11.28 2.40 12.28
C ILE A 321 -9.81 2.80 12.18
N ASN A 322 -9.55 4.08 11.89
CA ASN A 322 -8.24 4.69 11.83
C ASN A 322 -8.22 5.89 12.79
N LEU A 323 -7.25 5.91 13.68
CA LEU A 323 -7.02 6.96 14.66
C LEU A 323 -5.62 7.55 14.46
N GLU A 324 -5.52 8.86 14.47
CA GLU A 324 -4.28 9.60 14.64
C GLU A 324 -4.42 10.61 15.78
N GLN A 325 -3.37 10.76 16.58
CA GLN A 325 -3.35 11.68 17.70
C GLN A 325 -1.96 12.26 17.91
N GLU A 326 -1.85 13.57 17.88
CA GLU A 326 -0.67 14.25 18.40
C GLU A 326 -0.66 14.14 19.93
N ILE A 327 0.40 13.56 20.50
CA ILE A 327 0.62 13.48 21.95
C ILE A 327 1.30 14.77 22.43
N ASP A 328 2.28 15.23 21.65
CA ASP A 328 2.93 16.54 21.75
C ASP A 328 3.47 16.92 20.34
N PRO A 329 3.97 18.15 20.10
CA PRO A 329 4.40 18.59 18.78
C PRO A 329 5.45 17.72 18.08
N THR A 330 6.16 16.86 18.86
CA THR A 330 7.22 15.98 18.38
C THR A 330 6.86 14.49 18.44
N LEU A 331 5.68 14.13 18.97
CA LEU A 331 5.27 12.74 19.16
C LEU A 331 3.84 12.53 18.66
N GLY A 332 3.69 11.71 17.65
CA GLY A 332 2.41 11.25 17.13
C GLY A 332 2.13 9.78 17.39
N PHE A 333 0.87 9.46 17.58
CA PHE A 333 0.34 8.11 17.75
C PHE A 333 -0.63 7.77 16.63
N PHE A 334 -0.59 6.54 16.14
CA PHE A 334 -1.60 6.02 15.24
C PHE A 334 -2.09 4.64 15.64
N MET A 335 -3.31 4.32 15.22
CA MET A 335 -3.89 2.99 15.33
C MET A 335 -4.84 2.75 14.17
N ARG A 336 -4.77 1.55 13.57
CA ARG A 336 -5.74 1.05 12.60
C ARG A 336 -6.25 -0.32 13.00
N ALA A 337 -7.54 -0.54 12.88
CA ALA A 337 -8.16 -1.85 13.03
C ALA A 337 -9.19 -2.05 11.92
N MET A 338 -9.16 -3.19 11.23
CA MET A 338 -10.14 -3.52 10.19
C MET A 338 -10.56 -4.98 10.28
N LYS A 339 -11.83 -5.21 10.03
CA LYS A 339 -12.44 -6.53 9.91
C LYS A 339 -13.08 -6.67 8.54
N THR A 340 -12.84 -7.82 7.88
CA THR A 340 -13.47 -8.16 6.60
C THR A 340 -14.35 -9.39 6.72
N ASP A 341 -15.13 -9.68 5.69
CA ASP A 341 -15.95 -10.90 5.65
C ASP A 341 -15.11 -12.18 5.48
N GLY A 342 -13.91 -12.09 4.94
CA GLY A 342 -12.92 -13.17 4.82
C GLY A 342 -13.38 -14.41 4.05
N ARG A 343 -14.39 -14.29 3.17
CA ARG A 343 -15.02 -15.42 2.47
C ARG A 343 -14.44 -15.71 1.11
N THR A 344 -13.84 -14.69 0.47
CA THR A 344 -13.38 -14.74 -0.92
C THR A 344 -11.89 -14.56 -1.03
N GLU A 345 -11.34 -14.95 -2.17
CA GLU A 345 -9.94 -14.72 -2.50
C GLU A 345 -9.57 -13.23 -2.46
N THR A 346 -8.27 -12.95 -2.48
CA THR A 346 -7.73 -11.60 -2.63
C THR A 346 -8.14 -11.01 -3.97
N TYR A 347 -8.71 -9.80 -3.96
CA TYR A 347 -9.10 -9.10 -5.19
C TYR A 347 -7.94 -8.30 -5.77
N ALA A 348 -7.27 -7.50 -4.92
CA ALA A 348 -6.16 -6.65 -5.35
C ALA A 348 -4.84 -7.01 -4.66
N PHE A 349 -4.70 -6.86 -3.33
CA PHE A 349 -3.36 -6.87 -2.73
C PHE A 349 -3.18 -7.78 -1.53
N THR A 350 -4.20 -7.96 -0.67
CA THR A 350 -3.91 -8.41 0.69
C THR A 350 -4.37 -9.84 0.98
N GLU A 351 -3.46 -10.61 1.57
CA GLU A 351 -3.73 -11.93 2.16
C GLU A 351 -4.01 -11.82 3.67
N VAL A 352 -4.73 -10.78 4.05
CA VAL A 352 -5.14 -10.49 5.43
C VAL A 352 -6.65 -10.32 5.45
N ASP A 353 -7.34 -10.97 6.40
CA ASP A 353 -8.79 -10.84 6.54
C ASP A 353 -9.18 -9.89 7.67
N ASP A 354 -8.50 -9.95 8.82
CA ASP A 354 -8.65 -8.97 9.90
C ASP A 354 -7.27 -8.44 10.30
N SER A 355 -7.17 -7.17 10.67
CA SER A 355 -5.90 -6.55 11.01
C SER A 355 -6.00 -5.55 12.14
N LEU A 356 -4.91 -5.42 12.89
CA LEU A 356 -4.67 -4.39 13.87
C LEU A 356 -3.25 -3.87 13.69
N SER A 357 -3.06 -2.56 13.59
CA SER A 357 -1.73 -1.92 13.63
C SER A 357 -1.76 -0.71 14.55
N THR A 358 -0.63 -0.44 15.19
CA THR A 358 -0.46 0.72 16.07
C THR A 358 1.01 1.11 16.12
N GLY A 359 1.29 2.38 16.35
CA GLY A 359 2.67 2.84 16.47
C GLY A 359 2.80 4.30 16.87
N LEU A 360 4.05 4.71 16.93
CA LEU A 360 4.50 6.05 17.29
C LEU A 360 5.43 6.57 16.21
N LEU A 361 5.33 7.86 15.93
CA LEU A 361 6.27 8.60 15.11
C LEU A 361 6.83 9.75 15.93
N ILE A 362 8.16 9.86 15.99
CA ILE A 362 8.89 10.78 16.86
C ILE A 362 9.78 11.65 15.98
N LYS A 363 9.60 12.97 16.05
CA LYS A 363 10.41 13.93 15.28
C LYS A 363 11.73 14.20 15.98
N GLY A 364 12.76 14.45 15.17
CA GLY A 364 14.14 14.64 15.60
C GLY A 364 14.43 15.92 16.38
N GLU A 365 13.48 16.86 16.48
CA GLU A 365 13.61 18.04 17.35
C GLU A 365 13.93 17.65 18.80
N ARG A 366 13.46 16.48 19.27
CA ARG A 366 13.74 15.95 20.62
C ARG A 366 15.24 15.75 20.90
N TRP A 367 16.03 15.53 19.86
CA TRP A 367 17.49 15.33 19.96
C TRP A 367 18.29 16.29 19.10
N GLY A 368 17.68 17.43 18.70
CA GLY A 368 18.35 18.53 18.00
C GLY A 368 18.61 18.28 16.52
N ARG A 369 17.83 17.41 15.87
CA ARG A 369 17.93 17.07 14.44
C ARG A 369 16.56 17.10 13.80
N SER A 370 16.08 18.30 13.45
CA SER A 370 14.70 18.54 12.97
C SER A 370 14.32 17.73 11.73
N GLU A 371 15.28 17.39 10.87
CA GLU A 371 15.05 16.64 9.65
C GLU A 371 14.98 15.12 9.85
N ASP A 372 15.26 14.65 11.08
CA ASP A 372 15.24 13.22 11.38
C ASP A 372 13.87 12.78 11.89
N THR A 373 13.55 11.49 11.70
CA THR A 373 12.33 10.88 12.19
C THR A 373 12.61 9.46 12.66
N LEU A 374 12.04 9.07 13.80
CA LEU A 374 12.03 7.72 14.33
C LEU A 374 10.59 7.20 14.34
N GLY A 375 10.34 6.03 13.77
CA GLY A 375 9.06 5.35 13.85
C GLY A 375 9.20 3.97 14.49
N VAL A 376 8.22 3.57 15.31
CA VAL A 376 8.09 2.22 15.86
C VAL A 376 6.64 1.77 15.79
N SER A 377 6.39 0.54 15.36
CA SER A 377 5.05 0.00 15.21
C SER A 377 4.96 -1.49 15.50
N TRP A 378 3.75 -1.92 15.77
CA TRP A 378 3.38 -3.32 15.85
C TRP A 378 2.09 -3.56 15.08
N MET A 379 2.05 -4.69 14.37
CA MET A 379 0.90 -5.14 13.58
C MET A 379 0.58 -6.59 13.90
N ARG A 380 -0.70 -6.93 13.83
CA ARG A 380 -1.19 -8.31 13.89
C ARG A 380 -2.21 -8.56 12.79
N ASN A 381 -1.91 -9.51 11.95
CA ASN A 381 -2.72 -9.95 10.84
C ASN A 381 -3.38 -11.28 11.14
N TYR A 382 -4.62 -11.46 10.69
CA TYR A 382 -5.40 -12.68 10.90
C TYR A 382 -6.00 -13.18 9.59
N LEU A 383 -6.21 -14.51 9.53
CA LEU A 383 -7.00 -15.15 8.49
C LEU A 383 -8.36 -15.56 9.01
N SER A 384 -9.36 -15.48 8.15
CA SER A 384 -10.70 -16.02 8.38
C SER A 384 -10.69 -17.55 8.59
N LYS A 385 -11.73 -18.07 9.20
CA LYS A 385 -11.90 -19.52 9.35
C LYS A 385 -11.94 -20.22 7.98
N ASP A 386 -12.61 -19.64 7.00
CA ASP A 386 -12.78 -20.23 5.67
C ASP A 386 -11.46 -20.32 4.93
N ARG A 387 -10.65 -19.25 4.97
CA ARG A 387 -9.30 -19.25 4.37
C ARG A 387 -8.37 -20.24 5.07
N ARG A 388 -8.37 -20.28 6.41
CA ARG A 388 -7.57 -21.27 7.17
C ARG A 388 -7.93 -22.70 6.80
N ASN A 389 -9.23 -23.01 6.70
CA ASN A 389 -9.71 -24.35 6.30
C ASN A 389 -9.24 -24.70 4.89
N TYR A 390 -9.24 -23.77 3.96
CA TYR A 390 -8.75 -23.95 2.60
C TYR A 390 -7.24 -24.22 2.58
N LEU A 391 -6.43 -23.39 3.25
CA LEU A 391 -4.96 -23.54 3.33
C LEU A 391 -4.56 -24.83 4.05
N ALA A 392 -5.29 -25.24 5.09
CA ALA A 392 -5.03 -26.51 5.81
C ALA A 392 -5.22 -27.76 4.94
N LYS A 393 -5.98 -27.67 3.86
CA LYS A 393 -6.16 -28.73 2.85
C LYS A 393 -5.10 -28.69 1.75
N GLY A 394 -4.04 -27.87 1.89
CA GLY A 394 -3.02 -27.68 0.88
C GLY A 394 -3.39 -26.68 -0.21
N GLY A 395 -4.45 -25.91 -0.01
CA GLY A 395 -4.84 -24.84 -0.91
C GLY A 395 -3.80 -23.75 -1.02
N ILE A 396 -3.75 -23.09 -2.18
CA ILE A 396 -2.88 -21.95 -2.44
C ILE A 396 -3.75 -20.74 -2.73
N SER A 397 -3.55 -19.70 -1.95
CA SER A 397 -4.08 -18.36 -2.19
C SER A 397 -3.12 -17.57 -3.09
N PHE A 398 -3.41 -16.31 -3.38
CA PHE A 398 -2.65 -15.56 -4.38
C PHE A 398 -1.18 -15.37 -3.95
N PHE A 399 -0.95 -14.96 -2.69
CA PHE A 399 0.40 -14.68 -2.17
C PHE A 399 0.88 -15.67 -1.10
N ILE A 400 0.02 -16.54 -0.55
CA ILE A 400 0.39 -17.50 0.50
C ILE A 400 -0.08 -18.92 0.15
N GLY A 401 0.70 -19.92 0.56
CA GLY A 401 0.38 -21.31 0.32
C GLY A 401 1.55 -22.24 0.63
N ASP A 402 1.75 -22.56 1.90
CA ASP A 402 2.80 -23.46 2.36
C ASP A 402 2.46 -24.95 2.15
N GLY A 403 1.33 -25.28 1.51
CA GLY A 403 0.85 -26.66 1.33
C GLY A 403 0.25 -27.28 2.60
N SER A 404 0.46 -26.67 3.74
CA SER A 404 -0.17 -26.96 5.05
C SER A 404 -0.02 -25.73 5.93
N ILE A 405 -0.86 -25.58 6.95
CA ILE A 405 -0.79 -24.47 7.88
C ILE A 405 -0.93 -24.93 9.33
N ASP A 406 0.06 -24.56 10.15
CA ASP A 406 -0.06 -24.56 11.62
C ASP A 406 -0.37 -23.12 12.03
N TYR A 407 -1.68 -22.81 12.04
CA TYR A 407 -2.15 -21.44 12.09
C TYR A 407 -1.81 -20.71 13.38
N LYS A 408 -1.12 -19.58 13.22
CA LYS A 408 -1.05 -18.48 14.19
C LYS A 408 -1.15 -17.14 13.47
N PRO A 409 -1.67 -16.09 14.12
CA PRO A 409 -1.60 -14.74 13.55
C PRO A 409 -0.17 -14.37 13.18
N GLU A 410 -0.01 -13.61 12.09
CA GLU A 410 1.27 -13.03 11.73
C GLU A 410 1.47 -11.74 12.53
N ASP A 411 2.50 -11.70 13.38
CA ASP A 411 2.90 -10.52 14.14
C ASP A 411 4.11 -9.87 13.50
N ILE A 412 4.04 -8.55 13.29
CA ILE A 412 5.11 -7.77 12.69
C ILE A 412 5.45 -6.59 13.60
N PHE A 413 6.72 -6.46 13.97
CA PHE A 413 7.27 -5.25 14.54
C PHE A 413 8.10 -4.54 13.48
N GLU A 414 7.92 -3.24 13.30
CA GLU A 414 8.71 -2.41 12.42
C GLU A 414 9.26 -1.22 13.18
N GLY A 415 10.54 -0.93 12.97
CA GLY A 415 11.18 0.25 13.49
C GLY A 415 12.10 0.86 12.45
N PHE A 416 11.99 2.17 12.23
CA PHE A 416 12.86 2.87 11.31
C PHE A 416 13.45 4.14 11.93
N TYR A 417 14.65 4.51 11.46
CA TYR A 417 15.25 5.81 11.69
C TYR A 417 15.58 6.46 10.35
N SER A 418 14.95 7.59 10.06
CA SER A 418 15.19 8.39 8.87
C SER A 418 16.13 9.53 9.22
N PHE A 419 17.31 9.53 8.62
CA PHE A 419 18.35 10.51 8.81
C PHE A 419 18.30 11.56 7.70
N GLY A 420 18.02 12.81 8.03
CA GLY A 420 18.07 13.93 7.10
C GLY A 420 19.50 14.25 6.66
N LEU A 421 19.82 13.97 5.40
CA LEU A 421 21.10 14.32 4.76
C LEU A 421 21.10 15.76 4.29
N SER A 422 19.93 16.24 3.86
CA SER A 422 19.63 17.62 3.49
C SER A 422 18.15 17.89 3.69
N LYS A 423 17.66 19.09 3.40
CA LYS A 423 16.22 19.43 3.48
C LYS A 423 15.33 18.55 2.60
N ASN A 424 15.89 17.95 1.55
CA ASN A 424 15.16 17.24 0.51
C ASN A 424 15.66 15.80 0.30
N THR A 425 16.52 15.27 1.18
CA THR A 425 17.11 13.94 0.99
C THR A 425 17.31 13.25 2.32
N TRP A 426 16.83 12.01 2.40
CA TRP A 426 16.87 11.19 3.61
C TRP A 426 17.46 9.80 3.34
N LEU A 427 18.25 9.31 4.30
CA LEU A 427 18.70 7.93 4.38
C LEU A 427 17.99 7.26 5.56
N THR A 428 17.20 6.24 5.30
CA THR A 428 16.46 5.53 6.34
C THR A 428 17.05 4.13 6.54
N ALA A 429 17.33 3.77 7.80
CA ALA A 429 17.53 2.40 8.22
C ALA A 429 16.21 1.87 8.78
N ASP A 430 15.79 0.68 8.34
CA ASP A 430 14.54 0.05 8.75
C ASP A 430 14.80 -1.40 9.17
N TYR A 431 14.08 -1.86 10.17
CA TYR A 431 14.11 -3.20 10.69
C TYR A 431 12.70 -3.73 10.90
N GLN A 432 12.43 -4.93 10.38
CA GLN A 432 11.17 -5.62 10.60
C GLN A 432 11.42 -7.02 11.18
N TYR A 433 10.69 -7.35 12.25
CA TYR A 433 10.65 -8.67 12.84
C TYR A 433 9.28 -9.29 12.59
N ILE A 434 9.25 -10.38 11.82
CA ILE A 434 8.00 -11.04 11.39
C ILE A 434 7.93 -12.41 12.05
N ASN A 435 6.98 -12.58 12.94
CA ASN A 435 6.71 -13.86 13.61
C ASN A 435 5.55 -14.56 12.90
N HIS A 436 5.66 -15.88 12.72
CA HIS A 436 4.70 -16.72 11.99
C HIS A 436 4.43 -16.21 10.56
N PRO A 437 5.47 -16.05 9.70
CA PRO A 437 5.31 -15.57 8.34
C PRO A 437 4.32 -16.45 7.58
N ALA A 438 3.42 -15.84 6.80
CA ALA A 438 2.29 -16.50 6.14
C ALA A 438 1.38 -17.27 7.14
N TYR A 439 1.26 -16.78 8.38
CA TYR A 439 0.41 -17.36 9.45
C TYR A 439 0.81 -18.76 9.90
N ASN A 440 2.05 -19.19 9.67
CA ASN A 440 2.49 -20.56 9.94
C ASN A 440 3.49 -20.60 11.10
N ALA A 441 3.08 -21.19 12.23
CA ALA A 441 3.91 -21.33 13.44
C ALA A 441 5.16 -22.20 13.24
N SER A 442 5.18 -23.04 12.20
CA SER A 442 6.32 -23.87 11.86
C SER A 442 7.45 -23.08 11.18
N ARG A 443 7.22 -21.78 10.86
CA ARG A 443 8.16 -20.92 10.13
C ARG A 443 8.55 -19.68 10.92
N GLY A 444 9.73 -19.15 10.61
CA GLY A 444 10.24 -17.91 11.18
C GLY A 444 10.87 -18.05 12.56
N PRO A 445 11.08 -16.95 13.29
CA PRO A 445 10.83 -15.58 12.83
C PRO A 445 11.74 -15.14 11.67
N VAL A 446 11.28 -14.16 10.90
CA VAL A 446 12.07 -13.52 9.84
C VAL A 446 12.51 -12.15 10.30
N ASN A 447 13.81 -11.86 10.18
CA ASN A 447 14.38 -10.55 10.43
C ASN A 447 14.67 -9.89 9.09
N VAL A 448 14.08 -8.73 8.80
CA VAL A 448 14.33 -7.98 7.56
C VAL A 448 15.03 -6.68 7.90
N TYR A 449 16.14 -6.43 7.24
CA TYR A 449 16.91 -5.19 7.35
C TYR A 449 16.79 -4.42 6.06
N ALA A 450 16.53 -3.11 6.13
CA ALA A 450 16.40 -2.29 4.96
C ALA A 450 17.21 -0.99 5.05
N LEU A 451 17.58 -0.49 3.86
CA LEU A 451 18.08 0.85 3.65
C LEU A 451 17.24 1.51 2.55
N ARG A 452 16.68 2.68 2.84
CA ARG A 452 15.96 3.51 1.87
C ARG A 452 16.68 4.83 1.68
N LEU A 453 17.00 5.17 0.43
CA LEU A 453 17.40 6.52 0.03
C LEU A 453 16.21 7.16 -0.67
N HIS A 454 15.78 8.31 -0.16
CA HIS A 454 14.65 9.07 -0.68
C HIS A 454 15.04 10.53 -0.89
N ALA A 455 14.57 11.13 -1.99
CA ALA A 455 14.76 12.54 -2.29
C ALA A 455 13.52 13.13 -2.96
N GLU A 456 13.22 14.40 -2.63
CA GLU A 456 12.07 15.18 -3.13
C GLU A 456 12.58 16.54 -3.68
N PHE A 457 11.91 17.04 -4.73
CA PHE A 457 12.28 18.31 -5.39
C PHE A 457 11.03 19.05 -5.88
#